data_3f3811bce711e131dc97a1ba7414e28d
#
_entry.id   3f3811bce711e131dc97a1ba7414e28d
#
_cell.length_a   1.000
_cell.length_b   1.000
_cell.length_c   1.000
_cell.angle_alpha   90.00
_cell.angle_beta   90.00
_cell.angle_gamma   90.00
#
_symmetry.space_group_name_H-M   'P 1'
#
loop_
_entity.id
_entity.type
_entity.pdbx_description
1 polymer ?
#
loop_
_entity_poly.entity_id
_entity_poly.type
_entity_poly.pdbx_seq_one_letter_code
_entity_poly.pdbx_strand_id
1 'polypeptide(L)'
;MFDYIIIGAGAAGSVLAGRLSEDSSVKVCLLEAGGADNSVLIHCPAGLALMAQTKQASWAFETVPQAGLNGRKGYQPRGKVLGGSSSINAMCYIRGHRNDYDHWAAEGNAGWAWDDVLPYFKRSETNERPAHGEFAQHHGSQGPLNVMDLRSPARFGPMFIEAGVQAGYPRNDDFNGAQQEGVGMYQVTHKNGERWSAAKGYLTPHLSRSNLQVITGAHTTKILFDGKRAVGVAYRQNGQTLEVRASREVLLCAGSLQSPQILMNSGIGPAAHLQQHGIPVLHASSGVGQNLHDHVDVVQVVNAPQITDLFGVSPIGMWHALRGIMQWRKERSGMLTTNFAEAGGFIKSQPSEVQPDLQLHFVIGKLVDHGRKPTFGHGYSCHVCLLQPKSRGSLTLASSDPMAAPLIDPNFLAHSDDMARMVRGFKLMRSILQAPALASLSGRELDTTASATTDAQIEAVIRAKADTIYHPVGSVRMGLTDHDPVDAQLRVKGVQGLRVVDASIMPRVVSGNTNAPTIMIAEKAVDMIRAAR
;
A
#
# COMPACT_ATOMS: atom_id res chain seq x y z
N MET A 1 -25.38 -14.84 -15.27
CA MET A 1 -25.56 -14.45 -13.87
C MET A 1 -24.47 -15.14 -13.05
N PHE A 2 -23.79 -14.42 -12.15
CA PHE A 2 -22.72 -14.91 -11.28
C PHE A 2 -23.22 -14.99 -9.84
N ASP A 3 -22.55 -15.80 -9.02
CA ASP A 3 -22.83 -15.80 -7.57
C ASP A 3 -22.21 -14.55 -6.93
N TYR A 4 -20.96 -14.23 -7.30
CA TYR A 4 -20.25 -13.06 -6.79
C TYR A 4 -19.69 -12.20 -7.92
N ILE A 5 -19.81 -10.88 -7.76
CA ILE A 5 -19.12 -9.92 -8.59
C ILE A 5 -18.10 -9.18 -7.71
N ILE A 6 -16.83 -9.21 -8.10
CA ILE A 6 -15.73 -8.55 -7.40
C ILE A 6 -15.33 -7.33 -8.22
N ILE A 7 -15.30 -6.14 -7.59
CA ILE A 7 -14.95 -4.87 -8.21
C ILE A 7 -13.51 -4.51 -7.83
N GLY A 8 -12.59 -4.55 -8.79
CA GLY A 8 -11.17 -4.28 -8.62
C GLY A 8 -10.34 -5.54 -8.41
N ALA A 9 -9.38 -5.80 -9.32
CA ALA A 9 -8.44 -6.91 -9.24
C ALA A 9 -7.14 -6.53 -8.51
N GLY A 10 -7.24 -5.67 -7.50
CA GLY A 10 -6.13 -5.31 -6.61
C GLY A 10 -5.74 -6.44 -5.66
N ALA A 11 -5.01 -6.10 -4.58
CA ALA A 11 -4.56 -7.06 -3.58
C ALA A 11 -5.71 -7.90 -3.02
N ALA A 12 -6.79 -7.27 -2.57
CA ALA A 12 -7.94 -7.97 -2.00
C ALA A 12 -8.77 -8.73 -3.05
N GLY A 13 -9.11 -8.08 -4.17
CA GLY A 13 -9.96 -8.70 -5.19
C GLY A 13 -9.31 -9.92 -5.85
N SER A 14 -7.98 -9.93 -6.02
CA SER A 14 -7.24 -11.11 -6.50
C SER A 14 -7.36 -12.28 -5.52
N VAL A 15 -7.27 -12.02 -4.20
CA VAL A 15 -7.49 -13.04 -3.16
C VAL A 15 -8.91 -13.61 -3.23
N LEU A 16 -9.93 -12.73 -3.22
CA LEU A 16 -11.33 -13.16 -3.27
C LEU A 16 -11.63 -13.98 -4.53
N ALA A 17 -11.15 -13.53 -5.70
CA ALA A 17 -11.35 -14.23 -6.96
C ALA A 17 -10.70 -15.63 -6.93
N GLY A 18 -9.45 -15.73 -6.49
CA GLY A 18 -8.72 -16.98 -6.38
C GLY A 18 -9.40 -17.97 -5.40
N ARG A 19 -9.75 -17.47 -4.20
CA ARG A 19 -10.32 -18.30 -3.13
C ARG A 19 -11.76 -18.70 -3.37
N LEU A 20 -12.64 -17.79 -3.80
CA LEU A 20 -14.05 -18.11 -4.01
C LEU A 20 -14.27 -19.05 -5.20
N SER A 21 -13.43 -18.98 -6.22
CA SER A 21 -13.47 -19.87 -7.38
C SER A 21 -12.86 -21.26 -7.14
N GLU A 22 -12.32 -21.55 -5.94
CA GLU A 22 -11.90 -22.91 -5.55
C GLU A 22 -13.09 -23.90 -5.57
N ASP A 23 -14.27 -23.43 -5.19
CA ASP A 23 -15.52 -24.17 -5.29
C ASP A 23 -16.06 -24.04 -6.73
N SER A 24 -15.98 -25.09 -7.52
CA SER A 24 -16.38 -25.11 -8.93
C SER A 24 -17.87 -24.84 -9.16
N SER A 25 -18.71 -25.00 -8.13
CA SER A 25 -20.14 -24.67 -8.18
C SER A 25 -20.42 -23.17 -8.06
N VAL A 26 -19.45 -22.38 -7.64
CA VAL A 26 -19.56 -20.93 -7.41
C VAL A 26 -19.02 -20.17 -8.62
N LYS A 27 -19.87 -19.35 -9.25
CA LYS A 27 -19.51 -18.53 -10.41
C LYS A 27 -19.06 -17.14 -9.96
N VAL A 28 -17.82 -16.77 -10.29
CA VAL A 28 -17.18 -15.52 -9.90
C VAL A 28 -16.88 -14.65 -11.12
N CYS A 29 -17.28 -13.38 -11.08
CA CYS A 29 -16.87 -12.36 -12.04
C CYS A 29 -15.96 -11.34 -11.35
N LEU A 30 -14.79 -11.09 -11.91
CA LEU A 30 -13.84 -10.08 -11.45
C LEU A 30 -13.73 -8.97 -12.50
N LEU A 31 -14.02 -7.73 -12.10
CA LEU A 31 -13.90 -6.54 -12.94
C LEU A 31 -12.63 -5.76 -12.57
N GLU A 32 -11.80 -5.41 -13.58
CA GLU A 32 -10.61 -4.56 -13.41
C GLU A 32 -10.63 -3.42 -14.43
N ALA A 33 -10.45 -2.21 -13.94
CA ALA A 33 -10.43 -1.01 -14.80
C ALA A 33 -9.20 -0.93 -15.71
N GLY A 34 -8.06 -1.48 -15.23
CA GLY A 34 -6.82 -1.57 -16.00
C GLY A 34 -6.74 -2.78 -16.90
N GLY A 35 -5.58 -2.96 -17.53
CA GLY A 35 -5.26 -4.11 -18.37
C GLY A 35 -4.60 -5.26 -17.59
N ALA A 36 -4.13 -6.25 -18.36
CA ALA A 36 -3.30 -7.34 -17.85
C ALA A 36 -1.91 -6.85 -17.42
N ASP A 37 -1.29 -7.58 -16.49
CA ASP A 37 0.02 -7.26 -15.90
C ASP A 37 1.22 -7.83 -16.69
N ASN A 38 1.16 -7.81 -18.03
CA ASN A 38 2.16 -8.46 -18.90
C ASN A 38 3.47 -7.67 -19.07
N SER A 39 3.54 -6.42 -18.54
CA SER A 39 4.70 -5.56 -18.72
C SER A 39 5.92 -6.12 -18.00
N VAL A 40 7.06 -6.17 -18.70
CA VAL A 40 8.36 -6.50 -18.10
C VAL A 40 8.74 -5.56 -16.95
N LEU A 41 8.28 -4.30 -16.97
CA LEU A 41 8.51 -3.32 -15.91
C LEU A 41 7.77 -3.68 -14.62
N ILE A 42 6.62 -4.37 -14.72
CA ILE A 42 5.91 -4.91 -13.57
C ILE A 42 6.68 -6.10 -12.98
N HIS A 43 7.14 -7.02 -13.82
CA HIS A 43 7.78 -8.25 -13.38
C HIS A 43 9.21 -8.04 -12.89
N CYS A 44 9.98 -7.17 -13.53
CA CYS A 44 11.32 -6.80 -13.07
C CYS A 44 11.22 -5.89 -11.83
N PRO A 45 11.74 -6.29 -10.66
CA PRO A 45 11.60 -5.49 -9.45
C PRO A 45 12.07 -4.04 -9.60
N ALA A 46 13.25 -3.80 -10.20
CA ALA A 46 13.76 -2.45 -10.45
C ALA A 46 12.94 -1.64 -11.47
N GLY A 47 12.04 -2.28 -12.21
CA GLY A 47 11.14 -1.62 -13.17
C GLY A 47 10.22 -0.58 -12.52
N LEU A 48 10.01 -0.68 -11.19
CA LEU A 48 9.21 0.30 -10.45
C LEU A 48 9.71 1.75 -10.62
N ALA A 49 11.02 1.95 -10.78
CA ALA A 49 11.61 3.27 -10.98
C ALA A 49 11.14 3.92 -12.30
N LEU A 50 11.04 3.14 -13.37
CA LEU A 50 10.53 3.62 -14.66
C LEU A 50 9.00 3.79 -14.63
N MET A 51 8.28 2.90 -13.94
CA MET A 51 6.83 3.04 -13.78
C MET A 51 6.46 4.29 -12.99
N ALA A 52 7.23 4.66 -11.96
CA ALA A 52 7.03 5.89 -11.19
C ALA A 52 7.16 7.15 -12.06
N GLN A 53 8.14 7.17 -12.97
CA GLN A 53 8.38 8.30 -13.88
C GLN A 53 7.34 8.38 -15.02
N THR A 54 6.98 7.23 -15.60
CA THR A 54 6.07 7.15 -16.76
C THR A 54 4.59 7.12 -16.37
N LYS A 55 4.29 6.93 -15.07
CA LYS A 55 2.93 6.72 -14.55
C LYS A 55 2.22 5.50 -15.17
N GLN A 56 2.98 4.57 -15.76
CA GLN A 56 2.44 3.36 -16.38
C GLN A 56 1.72 2.49 -15.36
N ALA A 57 0.59 1.90 -15.75
CA ALA A 57 -0.24 1.05 -14.90
C ALA A 57 -0.75 1.74 -13.62
N SER A 58 -0.85 3.09 -13.62
CA SER A 58 -1.30 3.88 -12.48
C SER A 58 -2.48 4.77 -12.83
N TRP A 59 -3.38 4.97 -11.85
CA TRP A 59 -4.40 6.02 -11.90
C TRP A 59 -3.80 7.42 -11.82
N ALA A 60 -2.61 7.55 -11.24
CA ALA A 60 -1.87 8.79 -11.09
C ALA A 60 -2.69 9.94 -10.48
N PHE A 61 -3.46 9.63 -9.44
CA PHE A 61 -4.25 10.64 -8.71
C PHE A 61 -3.36 11.69 -8.05
N GLU A 62 -3.97 12.83 -7.72
CA GLU A 62 -3.37 13.90 -6.93
C GLU A 62 -4.35 14.31 -5.82
N THR A 63 -3.80 14.76 -4.69
CA THR A 63 -4.63 15.34 -3.62
C THR A 63 -5.14 16.72 -4.02
N VAL A 64 -6.14 17.21 -3.30
CA VAL A 64 -6.40 18.66 -3.25
C VAL A 64 -5.17 19.37 -2.62
N PRO A 65 -5.04 20.71 -2.77
CA PRO A 65 -3.97 21.45 -2.09
C PRO A 65 -3.99 21.19 -0.59
N GLN A 66 -2.84 20.78 -0.03
CA GLN A 66 -2.68 20.40 1.37
C GLN A 66 -2.15 21.58 2.20
N ALA A 67 -2.95 22.10 3.14
CA ALA A 67 -2.56 23.21 4.00
C ALA A 67 -1.27 22.90 4.79
N GLY A 68 -1.14 21.69 5.33
CA GLY A 68 0.05 21.22 6.06
C GLY A 68 1.31 21.12 5.20
N LEU A 69 1.18 21.13 3.87
CA LEU A 69 2.25 21.03 2.88
C LEU A 69 2.41 22.33 2.06
N ASN A 70 2.15 23.50 2.66
CA ASN A 70 2.24 24.81 2.00
C ASN A 70 1.37 24.93 0.73
N GLY A 71 0.20 24.31 0.71
CA GLY A 71 -0.72 24.34 -0.43
C GLY A 71 -0.29 23.43 -1.60
N ARG A 72 0.75 22.62 -1.46
CA ARG A 72 1.14 21.64 -2.51
C ARG A 72 0.13 20.51 -2.61
N LYS A 73 0.03 19.95 -3.82
CA LYS A 73 -0.68 18.68 -4.05
C LYS A 73 0.30 17.52 -3.88
N GLY A 74 -0.14 16.45 -3.21
CA GLY A 74 0.57 15.19 -3.11
C GLY A 74 0.21 14.26 -4.27
N TYR A 75 1.17 13.48 -4.76
CA TYR A 75 0.95 12.47 -5.79
C TYR A 75 0.46 11.16 -5.16
N GLN A 76 -0.68 10.65 -5.60
CA GLN A 76 -1.31 9.43 -5.11
C GLN A 76 -1.36 8.32 -6.18
N PRO A 77 -0.26 7.59 -6.46
CA PRO A 77 -0.27 6.48 -7.41
C PRO A 77 -1.10 5.32 -6.85
N ARG A 78 -2.02 4.82 -7.65
CA ARG A 78 -2.77 3.58 -7.41
C ARG A 78 -2.72 2.72 -8.65
N GLY A 79 -2.50 1.41 -8.47
CA GLY A 79 -2.42 0.50 -9.61
C GLY A 79 -3.72 0.45 -10.42
N LYS A 80 -3.61 0.56 -11.75
CA LYS A 80 -4.67 0.37 -12.74
C LYS A 80 -4.29 -0.77 -13.67
N VAL A 81 -4.33 -1.97 -13.12
CA VAL A 81 -3.81 -3.20 -13.76
C VAL A 81 -4.19 -4.39 -12.90
N LEU A 82 -4.19 -5.61 -13.44
CA LEU A 82 -4.32 -6.83 -12.63
C LEU A 82 -3.26 -6.84 -11.50
N GLY A 83 -3.70 -7.16 -10.29
CA GLY A 83 -2.90 -7.03 -9.07
C GLY A 83 -2.97 -5.65 -8.42
N GLY A 84 -3.52 -4.64 -9.11
CA GLY A 84 -3.65 -3.29 -8.58
C GLY A 84 -2.32 -2.73 -8.09
N SER A 85 -2.32 -2.08 -6.92
CA SER A 85 -1.10 -1.48 -6.34
C SER A 85 -0.02 -2.51 -5.99
N SER A 86 -0.33 -3.81 -5.81
CA SER A 86 0.69 -4.84 -5.62
C SER A 86 1.56 -5.07 -6.86
N SER A 87 1.07 -4.67 -8.05
CA SER A 87 1.82 -4.73 -9.32
C SER A 87 2.76 -3.54 -9.54
N ILE A 88 2.66 -2.46 -8.72
CA ILE A 88 3.47 -1.24 -8.87
C ILE A 88 4.19 -0.79 -7.59
N ASN A 89 3.98 -1.44 -6.45
CA ASN A 89 4.57 -1.09 -5.15
C ASN A 89 6.06 -1.45 -5.05
N ALA A 90 6.69 -1.07 -3.93
CA ALA A 90 8.08 -1.40 -3.61
C ALA A 90 8.25 -2.80 -2.96
N MET A 91 7.25 -3.65 -2.98
CA MET A 91 7.30 -5.07 -2.61
C MET A 91 7.74 -5.39 -1.17
N CYS A 92 7.94 -4.41 -0.30
CA CYS A 92 8.25 -4.67 1.11
C CYS A 92 7.11 -5.45 1.77
N TYR A 93 7.45 -6.56 2.45
CA TYR A 93 6.48 -7.38 3.17
C TYR A 93 6.49 -7.01 4.64
N ILE A 94 5.48 -6.29 5.06
CA ILE A 94 5.27 -5.85 6.45
C ILE A 94 3.81 -6.06 6.81
N ARG A 95 3.58 -6.59 8.03
CA ARG A 95 2.23 -6.88 8.54
C ARG A 95 1.65 -5.77 9.40
N GLY A 96 2.48 -4.85 9.88
CA GLY A 96 2.14 -3.89 10.93
C GLY A 96 2.51 -4.41 12.31
N HIS A 97 2.19 -3.64 13.34
CA HIS A 97 2.41 -4.01 14.73
C HIS A 97 1.18 -4.74 15.29
N ARG A 98 1.37 -5.71 16.21
CA ARG A 98 0.26 -6.44 16.84
C ARG A 98 -0.79 -5.51 17.47
N ASN A 99 -0.35 -4.44 18.11
CA ASN A 99 -1.23 -3.48 18.76
C ASN A 99 -2.16 -2.76 17.77
N ASP A 100 -1.83 -2.67 16.47
CA ASP A 100 -2.71 -2.06 15.48
C ASP A 100 -4.03 -2.83 15.42
N TYR A 101 -3.96 -4.15 15.41
CA TYR A 101 -5.11 -5.07 15.33
C TYR A 101 -5.83 -5.17 16.67
N ASP A 102 -5.09 -5.21 17.79
CA ASP A 102 -5.67 -5.19 19.13
C ASP A 102 -6.47 -3.89 19.35
N HIS A 103 -6.00 -2.74 18.82
CA HIS A 103 -6.76 -1.49 18.80
C HIS A 103 -8.01 -1.58 17.93
N TRP A 104 -7.95 -2.22 16.74
CA TRP A 104 -9.16 -2.40 15.93
C TRP A 104 -10.23 -3.18 16.69
N ALA A 105 -9.83 -4.25 17.39
CA ALA A 105 -10.74 -5.03 18.22
C ALA A 105 -11.28 -4.22 19.41
N ALA A 106 -10.41 -3.46 20.09
CA ALA A 106 -10.79 -2.60 21.21
C ALA A 106 -11.76 -1.46 20.82
N GLU A 107 -11.73 -1.01 19.56
CA GLU A 107 -12.71 -0.08 18.99
C GLU A 107 -14.06 -0.76 18.67
N GLY A 108 -14.25 -2.04 19.07
CA GLY A 108 -15.50 -2.78 18.95
C GLY A 108 -15.57 -3.72 17.75
N ASN A 109 -14.51 -3.85 16.98
CA ASN A 109 -14.47 -4.76 15.84
C ASN A 109 -14.06 -6.16 16.32
N ALA A 110 -14.98 -6.91 16.92
CA ALA A 110 -14.74 -8.26 17.42
C ALA A 110 -14.20 -9.19 16.32
N GLY A 111 -13.19 -10.00 16.67
CA GLY A 111 -12.53 -10.91 15.73
C GLY A 111 -11.42 -10.26 14.90
N TRP A 112 -10.99 -9.03 15.21
CA TRP A 112 -9.92 -8.34 14.52
C TRP A 112 -8.68 -8.08 15.38
N ALA A 113 -8.55 -8.71 16.55
CA ALA A 113 -7.32 -8.69 17.35
C ALA A 113 -6.18 -9.43 16.63
N TRP A 114 -4.96 -9.22 17.07
CA TRP A 114 -3.78 -9.86 16.47
C TRP A 114 -3.91 -11.38 16.35
N ASP A 115 -4.32 -12.03 17.42
CA ASP A 115 -4.45 -13.49 17.43
C ASP A 115 -5.57 -14.00 16.50
N ASP A 116 -6.59 -13.16 16.22
CA ASP A 116 -7.65 -13.48 15.25
C ASP A 116 -7.17 -13.33 13.80
N VAL A 117 -6.20 -12.45 13.51
CA VAL A 117 -5.76 -12.15 12.15
C VAL A 117 -4.45 -12.84 11.76
N LEU A 118 -3.59 -13.21 12.71
CA LEU A 118 -2.34 -13.93 12.46
C LEU A 118 -2.52 -15.21 11.62
N PRO A 119 -3.55 -16.06 11.85
CA PRO A 119 -3.78 -17.24 11.01
C PRO A 119 -3.97 -16.90 9.52
N TYR A 120 -4.57 -15.74 9.21
CA TYR A 120 -4.81 -15.31 7.82
C TYR A 120 -3.53 -14.76 7.17
N PHE A 121 -2.66 -14.10 7.93
CA PHE A 121 -1.31 -13.76 7.46
C PHE A 121 -0.53 -15.03 7.10
N LYS A 122 -0.52 -16.02 7.99
CA LYS A 122 0.17 -17.30 7.75
C LYS A 122 -0.45 -18.06 6.57
N ARG A 123 -1.79 -18.05 6.41
CA ARG A 123 -2.49 -18.69 5.29
C ARG A 123 -2.15 -18.05 3.94
N SER A 124 -1.88 -16.77 3.93
CA SER A 124 -1.52 -16.04 2.71
C SER A 124 -0.08 -16.27 2.26
N GLU A 125 0.82 -16.59 3.17
CA GLU A 125 2.27 -16.51 3.00
C GLU A 125 2.91 -17.86 2.69
N THR A 126 3.81 -17.88 1.71
CA THR A 126 4.91 -18.84 1.62
C THR A 126 6.21 -18.06 1.87
N ASN A 127 6.78 -18.18 3.07
CA ASN A 127 8.07 -17.60 3.39
C ASN A 127 9.19 -18.60 3.02
N GLU A 128 10.21 -18.13 2.27
CA GLU A 128 11.31 -18.99 1.84
C GLU A 128 12.34 -19.26 2.96
N ARG A 129 12.30 -18.53 4.08
CA ARG A 129 13.09 -18.88 5.26
C ARG A 129 12.58 -20.18 5.87
N PRO A 130 13.48 -21.03 6.42
CA PRO A 130 13.07 -22.29 7.02
C PRO A 130 12.06 -22.11 8.16
N ALA A 131 10.93 -22.81 8.08
CA ALA A 131 9.84 -22.74 9.07
C ALA A 131 10.15 -23.63 10.28
N HIS A 132 11.02 -23.18 11.20
CA HIS A 132 11.32 -23.87 12.45
C HIS A 132 11.47 -22.90 13.62
N GLY A 133 11.35 -23.39 14.85
CA GLY A 133 11.48 -22.60 16.08
C GLY A 133 10.44 -21.48 16.16
N GLU A 134 10.86 -20.35 16.70
CA GLU A 134 10.01 -19.15 16.87
C GLU A 134 9.52 -18.60 15.52
N PHE A 135 10.32 -18.68 14.46
CA PHE A 135 9.93 -18.21 13.14
C PHE A 135 8.66 -18.89 12.63
N ALA A 136 8.49 -20.20 12.84
CA ALA A 136 7.29 -20.95 12.44
C ALA A 136 6.02 -20.53 13.21
N GLN A 137 6.16 -19.91 14.38
CA GLN A 137 5.01 -19.40 15.12
C GLN A 137 4.38 -18.21 14.40
N HIS A 138 5.22 -17.39 13.75
CA HIS A 138 4.78 -16.18 13.08
C HIS A 138 4.55 -16.35 11.58
N HIS A 139 5.24 -17.25 10.88
CA HIS A 139 5.27 -17.34 9.42
C HIS A 139 4.56 -18.56 8.86
N GLY A 140 4.05 -18.40 7.63
CA GLY A 140 3.45 -19.46 6.82
C GLY A 140 4.41 -20.00 5.75
N SER A 141 4.16 -21.23 5.26
CA SER A 141 5.01 -21.89 4.27
C SER A 141 4.26 -22.46 3.06
N GLN A 142 2.94 -22.23 2.97
CA GLN A 142 2.09 -22.86 1.95
C GLN A 142 1.08 -21.90 1.29
N GLY A 143 1.18 -20.61 1.58
CA GLY A 143 0.27 -19.63 1.02
C GLY A 143 0.65 -19.20 -0.40
N PRO A 144 -0.25 -18.56 -1.13
CA PRO A 144 -0.01 -18.14 -2.51
C PRO A 144 1.00 -16.97 -2.66
N LEU A 145 1.12 -16.13 -1.63
CA LEU A 145 2.03 -14.98 -1.65
C LEU A 145 3.44 -15.41 -1.24
N ASN A 146 4.36 -15.39 -2.19
CA ASN A 146 5.76 -15.71 -1.91
C ASN A 146 6.46 -14.53 -1.23
N VAL A 147 7.14 -14.80 -0.12
CA VAL A 147 7.92 -13.85 0.67
C VAL A 147 9.33 -14.40 0.83
N MET A 148 10.34 -13.58 0.56
CA MET A 148 11.73 -14.02 0.60
C MET A 148 12.67 -12.89 1.00
N ASP A 149 13.89 -13.24 1.34
CA ASP A 149 14.99 -12.29 1.43
C ASP A 149 15.41 -11.85 0.02
N LEU A 150 15.95 -10.65 -0.09
CA LEU A 150 16.43 -10.15 -1.38
C LEU A 150 17.46 -11.12 -1.99
N ARG A 151 17.24 -11.51 -3.24
CA ARG A 151 18.09 -12.48 -3.94
C ARG A 151 19.52 -11.98 -4.18
N SER A 152 19.68 -10.69 -4.42
CA SER A 152 20.97 -10.05 -4.69
C SER A 152 21.02 -8.69 -4.00
N PRO A 153 21.08 -8.66 -2.64
CA PRO A 153 21.08 -7.41 -1.90
C PRO A 153 22.36 -6.62 -2.17
N ALA A 154 22.24 -5.30 -2.20
CA ALA A 154 23.38 -4.42 -2.29
C ALA A 154 24.15 -4.37 -0.96
N ARG A 155 25.46 -4.12 -0.99
CA ARG A 155 26.30 -3.99 0.21
C ARG A 155 25.89 -2.85 1.14
N PHE A 156 25.07 -1.93 0.68
CA PHE A 156 24.68 -0.72 1.41
C PHE A 156 23.60 -0.98 2.45
N GLY A 157 22.75 -2.00 2.28
CA GLY A 157 21.77 -2.41 3.29
C GLY A 157 22.43 -2.80 4.63
N PRO A 158 23.39 -3.74 4.64
CA PRO A 158 24.18 -4.04 5.85
C PRO A 158 24.89 -2.83 6.45
N MET A 159 25.40 -1.90 5.64
CA MET A 159 26.02 -0.67 6.13
C MET A 159 25.01 0.27 6.83
N PHE A 160 23.79 0.35 6.31
CA PHE A 160 22.71 1.09 6.96
C PHE A 160 22.32 0.47 8.32
N ILE A 161 22.24 -0.87 8.37
CA ILE A 161 21.94 -1.58 9.63
C ILE A 161 23.02 -1.30 10.66
N GLU A 162 24.31 -1.40 10.27
CA GLU A 162 25.43 -1.09 11.15
C GLU A 162 25.38 0.37 11.61
N ALA A 163 25.06 1.32 10.73
CA ALA A 163 24.87 2.72 11.09
C ALA A 163 23.73 2.93 12.10
N GLY A 164 22.63 2.19 11.95
CA GLY A 164 21.54 2.18 12.91
C GLY A 164 21.94 1.63 14.29
N VAL A 165 22.70 0.55 14.31
CA VAL A 165 23.25 -0.02 15.55
C VAL A 165 24.20 0.97 16.24
N GLN A 166 25.08 1.62 15.47
CA GLN A 166 25.97 2.68 15.99
C GLN A 166 25.20 3.89 16.52
N ALA A 167 23.99 4.15 15.97
CA ALA A 167 23.09 5.19 16.47
C ALA A 167 22.25 4.74 17.68
N GLY A 168 22.42 3.50 18.17
CA GLY A 168 21.76 2.98 19.37
C GLY A 168 20.49 2.17 19.15
N TYR A 169 20.15 1.81 17.93
CA TYR A 169 18.97 0.98 17.62
C TYR A 169 19.31 -0.51 17.61
N PRO A 170 18.41 -1.39 18.08
CA PRO A 170 18.64 -2.82 18.01
C PRO A 170 18.62 -3.31 16.55
N ARG A 171 19.43 -4.31 16.24
CA ARG A 171 19.31 -5.05 14.99
C ARG A 171 18.06 -5.92 15.06
N ASN A 172 17.30 -5.95 13.96
CA ASN A 172 16.13 -6.80 13.81
C ASN A 172 16.18 -7.52 12.46
N ASP A 173 16.25 -8.84 12.50
CA ASP A 173 16.32 -9.65 11.29
C ASP A 173 14.91 -10.09 10.80
N ASP A 174 13.84 -9.79 11.56
CA ASP A 174 12.45 -10.12 11.24
C ASP A 174 11.44 -9.11 11.82
N PHE A 175 11.03 -8.15 11.03
CA PHE A 175 10.03 -7.15 11.42
C PHE A 175 8.60 -7.70 11.56
N ASN A 176 8.36 -8.93 11.11
CA ASN A 176 7.05 -9.61 11.15
C ASN A 176 6.99 -10.71 12.22
N GLY A 177 8.05 -10.86 13.00
CA GLY A 177 8.17 -11.78 14.12
C GLY A 177 7.58 -11.24 15.42
N ALA A 178 8.17 -11.66 16.55
CA ALA A 178 7.72 -11.27 17.89
C ALA A 178 7.86 -9.78 18.18
N GLN A 179 8.86 -9.11 17.59
CA GLN A 179 9.16 -7.70 17.80
C GLN A 179 9.34 -6.98 16.45
N GLN A 180 8.79 -5.77 16.35
CA GLN A 180 8.92 -4.94 15.15
C GLN A 180 10.07 -3.93 15.27
N GLU A 181 10.40 -3.46 16.49
CA GLU A 181 11.39 -2.41 16.71
C GLU A 181 12.81 -2.83 16.28
N GLY A 182 13.52 -1.91 15.63
CA GLY A 182 14.92 -2.08 15.23
C GLY A 182 15.20 -1.74 13.77
N VAL A 183 16.44 -2.01 13.33
CA VAL A 183 16.94 -1.80 11.97
C VAL A 183 17.34 -3.13 11.34
N GLY A 184 16.99 -3.33 10.06
CA GLY A 184 17.20 -4.62 9.40
C GLY A 184 16.96 -4.56 7.89
N MET A 185 17.14 -5.72 7.23
CA MET A 185 16.74 -5.91 5.83
C MET A 185 15.24 -6.19 5.75
N TYR A 186 14.59 -5.63 4.73
CA TYR A 186 13.20 -6.00 4.44
C TYR A 186 13.11 -7.32 3.69
N GLN A 187 12.19 -8.19 4.11
CA GLN A 187 11.70 -9.24 3.25
C GLN A 187 10.78 -8.67 2.17
N VAL A 188 10.75 -9.31 1.02
CA VAL A 188 10.05 -8.81 -0.17
C VAL A 188 9.10 -9.84 -0.75
N THR A 189 8.02 -9.37 -1.39
CA THR A 189 7.11 -10.21 -2.18
C THR A 189 7.70 -10.46 -3.56
N HIS A 190 8.72 -11.32 -3.61
CA HIS A 190 9.39 -11.79 -4.81
C HIS A 190 9.31 -13.30 -4.94
N LYS A 191 9.52 -13.80 -6.15
CA LYS A 191 9.77 -15.22 -6.45
C LYS A 191 10.66 -15.31 -7.69
N ASN A 192 11.71 -16.13 -7.61
CA ASN A 192 12.62 -16.34 -8.73
C ASN A 192 13.16 -15.02 -9.34
N GLY A 193 13.49 -14.01 -8.53
CA GLY A 193 14.01 -12.72 -8.98
C GLY A 193 13.00 -11.83 -9.72
N GLU A 194 11.71 -12.10 -9.58
CA GLU A 194 10.61 -11.30 -10.09
C GLU A 194 9.70 -10.82 -8.97
N ARG A 195 9.00 -9.70 -9.21
CA ARG A 195 7.85 -9.27 -8.39
C ARG A 195 6.82 -10.39 -8.31
N TRP A 196 6.33 -10.67 -7.11
CA TRP A 196 5.24 -11.61 -6.86
C TRP A 196 4.01 -10.84 -6.35
N SER A 197 3.27 -10.27 -7.31
CA SER A 197 2.05 -9.50 -7.00
C SER A 197 0.91 -10.39 -6.50
N ALA A 198 -0.15 -9.78 -5.96
CA ALA A 198 -1.37 -10.51 -5.61
C ALA A 198 -1.98 -11.20 -6.85
N ALA A 199 -1.90 -10.59 -8.04
CA ALA A 199 -2.33 -11.26 -9.27
C ALA A 199 -1.51 -12.53 -9.53
N LYS A 200 -0.19 -12.48 -9.46
CA LYS A 200 0.67 -13.66 -9.65
C LYS A 200 0.41 -14.76 -8.61
N GLY A 201 0.19 -14.38 -7.36
CA GLY A 201 -0.06 -15.35 -6.29
C GLY A 201 -1.44 -15.98 -6.34
N TYR A 202 -2.48 -15.17 -6.53
CA TYR A 202 -3.86 -15.60 -6.31
C TYR A 202 -4.73 -15.69 -7.55
N LEU A 203 -4.41 -14.95 -8.62
CA LEU A 203 -5.30 -14.85 -9.78
C LEU A 203 -4.75 -15.62 -10.99
N THR A 204 -3.52 -15.34 -11.40
CA THR A 204 -2.90 -15.93 -12.60
C THR A 204 -2.93 -17.46 -12.64
N PRO A 205 -2.65 -18.19 -11.52
CA PRO A 205 -2.72 -19.64 -11.52
C PRO A 205 -4.12 -20.22 -11.76
N HIS A 206 -5.15 -19.38 -11.68
CA HIS A 206 -6.55 -19.80 -11.69
C HIS A 206 -7.37 -19.25 -12.86
N LEU A 207 -6.74 -18.52 -13.79
CA LEU A 207 -7.42 -17.92 -14.95
C LEU A 207 -8.08 -18.97 -15.88
N SER A 208 -7.64 -20.22 -15.83
CA SER A 208 -8.22 -21.31 -16.61
C SER A 208 -9.47 -21.95 -15.99
N ARG A 209 -9.86 -21.57 -14.76
CA ARG A 209 -11.08 -22.08 -14.12
C ARG A 209 -12.32 -21.62 -14.88
N SER A 210 -13.19 -22.56 -15.27
CA SER A 210 -14.43 -22.28 -16.03
C SER A 210 -15.45 -21.44 -15.25
N ASN A 211 -15.37 -21.45 -13.93
CA ASN A 211 -16.25 -20.72 -13.02
C ASN A 211 -15.69 -19.33 -12.61
N LEU A 212 -14.53 -18.92 -13.13
CA LEU A 212 -13.92 -17.61 -12.90
C LEU A 212 -13.84 -16.83 -14.22
N GLN A 213 -14.57 -15.70 -14.31
CA GLN A 213 -14.46 -14.77 -15.42
C GLN A 213 -13.76 -13.49 -14.97
N VAL A 214 -12.67 -13.11 -15.65
CA VAL A 214 -11.92 -11.87 -15.42
C VAL A 214 -12.13 -10.93 -16.60
N ILE A 215 -12.63 -9.73 -16.34
CA ILE A 215 -12.91 -8.70 -17.34
C ILE A 215 -12.01 -7.51 -17.06
N THR A 216 -11.01 -7.27 -17.92
CA THR A 216 -10.11 -6.11 -17.87
C THR A 216 -10.60 -4.96 -18.73
N GLY A 217 -10.10 -3.74 -18.49
CA GLY A 217 -10.62 -2.52 -19.14
C GLY A 217 -12.05 -2.18 -18.72
N ALA A 218 -12.53 -2.77 -17.64
CA ALA A 218 -13.90 -2.65 -17.10
C ALA A 218 -13.94 -1.64 -15.95
N HIS A 219 -14.14 -0.37 -16.27
CA HIS A 219 -14.24 0.69 -15.27
C HIS A 219 -15.64 0.69 -14.64
N THR A 220 -15.75 0.23 -13.40
CA THR A 220 -17.02 0.24 -12.65
C THR A 220 -17.50 1.66 -12.43
N THR A 221 -18.77 1.93 -12.78
CA THR A 221 -19.39 3.23 -12.62
C THR A 221 -20.33 3.31 -11.44
N LYS A 222 -21.09 2.24 -11.18
CA LYS A 222 -21.98 2.14 -10.01
C LYS A 222 -22.40 0.70 -9.73
N ILE A 223 -22.85 0.47 -8.51
CA ILE A 223 -23.51 -0.76 -8.07
C ILE A 223 -25.01 -0.64 -8.40
N LEU A 224 -25.61 -1.73 -8.86
CA LEU A 224 -27.04 -1.80 -9.21
C LEU A 224 -27.81 -2.42 -8.05
N PHE A 225 -28.93 -1.81 -7.71
CA PHE A 225 -29.78 -2.23 -6.60
C PHE A 225 -31.20 -2.60 -7.05
N ASP A 226 -31.78 -3.58 -6.38
CA ASP A 226 -33.21 -3.85 -6.33
C ASP A 226 -33.69 -3.56 -4.90
N GLY A 227 -34.47 -2.47 -4.74
CA GLY A 227 -34.70 -1.91 -3.43
C GLY A 227 -33.38 -1.58 -2.72
N LYS A 228 -33.09 -2.22 -1.59
CA LYS A 228 -31.83 -2.07 -0.83
C LYS A 228 -30.85 -3.24 -1.03
N ARG A 229 -31.13 -4.17 -1.96
CA ARG A 229 -30.26 -5.29 -2.25
C ARG A 229 -29.38 -5.01 -3.47
N ALA A 230 -28.06 -5.15 -3.31
CA ALA A 230 -27.12 -5.11 -4.44
C ALA A 230 -27.33 -6.36 -5.33
N VAL A 231 -27.59 -6.14 -6.62
CA VAL A 231 -27.92 -7.19 -7.59
C VAL A 231 -27.01 -7.19 -8.82
N GLY A 232 -26.04 -6.29 -8.88
CA GLY A 232 -25.14 -6.23 -10.01
C GLY A 232 -24.28 -4.97 -10.03
N VAL A 233 -23.59 -4.77 -11.13
CA VAL A 233 -22.64 -3.67 -11.36
C VAL A 233 -22.79 -3.16 -12.79
N ALA A 234 -22.79 -1.82 -12.94
CA ALA A 234 -22.63 -1.16 -14.23
C ALA A 234 -21.17 -0.73 -14.39
N TYR A 235 -20.59 -0.95 -15.59
CA TYR A 235 -19.21 -0.60 -15.89
C TYR A 235 -19.08 -0.10 -17.34
N ARG A 236 -18.05 0.69 -17.62
CA ARG A 236 -17.68 1.12 -18.96
C ARG A 236 -16.53 0.29 -19.48
N GLN A 237 -16.67 -0.21 -20.71
CA GLN A 237 -15.63 -0.92 -21.44
C GLN A 237 -15.74 -0.54 -22.93
N ASN A 238 -14.62 -0.16 -23.54
CA ASN A 238 -14.55 0.23 -24.95
C ASN A 238 -15.59 1.29 -25.37
N GLY A 239 -15.85 2.26 -24.49
CA GLY A 239 -16.82 3.33 -24.71
C GLY A 239 -18.28 2.97 -24.44
N GLN A 240 -18.58 1.69 -24.20
CA GLN A 240 -19.93 1.21 -23.92
C GLN A 240 -20.19 1.05 -22.43
N THR A 241 -21.42 1.29 -22.02
CA THR A 241 -21.89 0.95 -20.66
C THR A 241 -22.52 -0.44 -20.70
N LEU A 242 -22.00 -1.33 -19.87
CA LEU A 242 -22.40 -2.72 -19.76
C LEU A 242 -22.82 -3.02 -18.32
N GLU A 243 -23.61 -4.07 -18.14
CA GLU A 243 -24.06 -4.55 -16.82
C GLU A 243 -23.73 -6.01 -16.63
N VAL A 244 -23.46 -6.37 -15.37
CA VAL A 244 -23.32 -7.76 -14.93
C VAL A 244 -24.12 -7.96 -13.64
N ARG A 245 -24.77 -9.14 -13.50
CA ARG A 245 -25.68 -9.43 -12.38
C ARG A 245 -25.13 -10.50 -11.45
N ALA A 246 -25.30 -10.24 -10.12
CA ALA A 246 -24.97 -11.17 -9.04
C ALA A 246 -26.22 -11.75 -8.40
N SER A 247 -26.19 -13.03 -8.06
CA SER A 247 -27.27 -13.70 -7.30
C SER A 247 -27.06 -13.63 -5.77
N ARG A 248 -25.80 -13.54 -5.31
CA ARG A 248 -25.47 -13.51 -3.88
C ARG A 248 -24.97 -12.15 -3.44
N GLU A 249 -23.71 -11.80 -3.71
CA GLU A 249 -23.11 -10.55 -3.24
C GLU A 249 -22.28 -9.85 -4.30
N VAL A 250 -22.21 -8.51 -4.17
CA VAL A 250 -21.21 -7.65 -4.82
C VAL A 250 -20.11 -7.35 -3.78
N LEU A 251 -18.85 -7.59 -4.16
CA LEU A 251 -17.67 -7.45 -3.30
C LEU A 251 -16.83 -6.28 -3.81
N LEU A 252 -16.87 -5.16 -3.12
CA LEU A 252 -16.19 -3.93 -3.51
C LEU A 252 -14.75 -3.95 -2.99
N CYS A 253 -13.77 -4.01 -3.91
CA CYS A 253 -12.33 -4.12 -3.64
C CYS A 253 -11.52 -3.07 -4.43
N ALA A 254 -12.11 -1.89 -4.64
CA ALA A 254 -11.52 -0.84 -5.49
C ALA A 254 -10.45 0.02 -4.78
N GLY A 255 -10.16 -0.28 -3.51
CA GLY A 255 -9.17 0.43 -2.70
C GLY A 255 -9.67 1.72 -2.09
N SER A 256 -8.88 2.29 -1.18
CA SER A 256 -9.30 3.39 -0.30
C SER A 256 -9.69 4.68 -1.01
N LEU A 257 -9.32 4.87 -2.28
CA LEU A 257 -9.68 6.07 -3.03
C LEU A 257 -10.91 5.86 -3.93
N GLN A 258 -11.15 4.65 -4.42
CA GLN A 258 -12.23 4.40 -5.37
C GLN A 258 -13.43 3.67 -4.75
N SER A 259 -13.24 2.90 -3.68
CA SER A 259 -14.37 2.26 -3.00
C SER A 259 -15.38 3.27 -2.45
N PRO A 260 -15.00 4.35 -1.73
CA PRO A 260 -15.95 5.38 -1.33
C PRO A 260 -16.56 6.12 -2.53
N GLN A 261 -15.80 6.35 -3.62
CA GLN A 261 -16.32 6.96 -4.84
C GLN A 261 -17.44 6.12 -5.46
N ILE A 262 -17.23 4.81 -5.61
CA ILE A 262 -18.21 3.88 -6.18
C ILE A 262 -19.46 3.81 -5.30
N LEU A 263 -19.31 3.79 -3.96
CA LEU A 263 -20.44 3.85 -3.03
C LEU A 263 -21.25 5.13 -3.22
N MET A 264 -20.60 6.30 -3.26
CA MET A 264 -21.28 7.59 -3.47
C MET A 264 -21.98 7.65 -4.83
N ASN A 265 -21.33 7.21 -5.92
CA ASN A 265 -21.94 7.12 -7.26
C ASN A 265 -23.15 6.17 -7.31
N SER A 266 -23.24 5.26 -6.32
CA SER A 266 -24.34 4.30 -6.17
C SER A 266 -25.43 4.77 -5.20
N GLY A 267 -25.36 6.01 -4.72
CA GLY A 267 -26.33 6.59 -3.79
C GLY A 267 -26.09 6.24 -2.31
N ILE A 268 -24.90 5.75 -1.94
CA ILE A 268 -24.53 5.43 -0.55
C ILE A 268 -23.44 6.41 -0.11
N GLY A 269 -23.77 7.33 0.77
CA GLY A 269 -22.82 8.35 1.22
C GLY A 269 -23.49 9.49 1.99
N PRO A 270 -22.75 10.58 2.28
CA PRO A 270 -23.31 11.77 2.94
C PRO A 270 -24.42 12.37 2.11
N ALA A 271 -25.66 12.37 2.64
CA ALA A 271 -26.87 12.71 1.88
C ALA A 271 -26.81 14.10 1.22
N ALA A 272 -26.36 15.12 1.95
CA ALA A 272 -26.23 16.47 1.41
C ALA A 272 -25.25 16.55 0.23
N HIS A 273 -24.12 15.83 0.32
CA HIS A 273 -23.13 15.76 -0.76
C HIS A 273 -23.68 15.06 -2.01
N LEU A 274 -24.39 13.94 -1.83
CA LEU A 274 -25.03 13.24 -2.95
C LEU A 274 -26.07 14.12 -3.65
N GLN A 275 -26.93 14.79 -2.88
CA GLN A 275 -27.94 15.73 -3.40
C GLN A 275 -27.31 16.89 -4.18
N GLN A 276 -26.19 17.44 -3.71
CA GLN A 276 -25.41 18.49 -4.37
C GLN A 276 -24.98 18.10 -5.79
N HIS A 277 -24.69 16.79 -5.99
CA HIS A 277 -24.32 16.23 -7.29
C HIS A 277 -25.50 15.63 -8.06
N GLY A 278 -26.75 15.81 -7.59
CA GLY A 278 -27.93 15.24 -8.25
C GLY A 278 -28.01 13.72 -8.20
N ILE A 279 -27.30 13.07 -7.27
CA ILE A 279 -27.30 11.62 -7.10
C ILE A 279 -28.43 11.25 -6.09
N PRO A 280 -29.39 10.39 -6.50
CA PRO A 280 -30.43 9.91 -5.60
C PRO A 280 -29.85 9.18 -4.39
N VAL A 281 -30.30 9.55 -3.18
CA VAL A 281 -29.84 8.93 -1.93
C VAL A 281 -30.56 7.60 -1.73
N LEU A 282 -29.84 6.49 -1.87
CA LEU A 282 -30.32 5.15 -1.53
C LEU A 282 -30.20 4.89 -0.02
N HIS A 283 -29.02 5.26 0.54
CA HIS A 283 -28.74 5.14 1.97
C HIS A 283 -27.81 6.28 2.43
N ALA A 284 -28.28 7.06 3.39
CA ALA A 284 -27.48 8.12 4.00
C ALA A 284 -26.43 7.49 4.93
N SER A 285 -25.18 7.51 4.52
CA SER A 285 -24.03 7.01 5.27
C SER A 285 -22.98 8.11 5.39
N SER A 286 -23.01 8.83 6.50
CA SER A 286 -22.19 10.04 6.71
C SER A 286 -20.69 9.74 6.78
N GLY A 287 -20.30 8.52 7.09
CA GLY A 287 -18.90 8.11 7.21
C GLY A 287 -18.23 7.69 5.89
N VAL A 288 -18.99 7.49 4.81
CA VAL A 288 -18.39 7.17 3.50
C VAL A 288 -17.56 8.37 3.01
N GLY A 289 -16.29 8.11 2.69
CA GLY A 289 -15.32 9.12 2.31
C GLY A 289 -14.68 9.86 3.48
N GLN A 290 -15.12 9.64 4.73
CA GLN A 290 -14.53 10.26 5.92
C GLN A 290 -13.39 9.39 6.50
N ASN A 291 -12.63 9.95 7.46
CA ASN A 291 -11.53 9.27 8.14
C ASN A 291 -10.38 8.83 7.20
N LEU A 292 -10.28 9.41 6.00
CA LEU A 292 -9.14 9.17 5.13
C LEU A 292 -7.84 9.60 5.83
N HIS A 293 -6.85 8.72 5.89
CA HIS A 293 -5.53 9.04 6.40
C HIS A 293 -4.49 8.16 5.74
N ASP A 294 -3.23 8.59 5.84
CA ASP A 294 -2.11 8.01 5.11
C ASP A 294 -0.82 8.29 5.87
N HIS A 295 0.19 7.46 5.70
CA HIS A 295 1.52 7.73 6.20
C HIS A 295 2.14 8.89 5.41
N VAL A 296 2.52 9.95 6.13
CA VAL A 296 3.31 11.05 5.57
C VAL A 296 4.78 10.78 5.79
N ASP A 297 5.60 11.05 4.78
CA ASP A 297 7.05 10.88 4.87
C ASP A 297 7.84 12.10 4.43
N VAL A 298 9.12 12.13 4.81
CA VAL A 298 10.11 13.06 4.30
C VAL A 298 11.42 12.33 3.99
N VAL A 299 12.09 12.77 2.93
CA VAL A 299 13.29 12.10 2.40
C VAL A 299 14.52 12.97 2.63
N GLN A 300 15.59 12.37 3.16
CA GLN A 300 16.96 12.92 3.11
C GLN A 300 17.73 12.20 2.00
N VAL A 301 18.35 12.99 1.14
CA VAL A 301 19.13 12.49 0.00
C VAL A 301 20.60 12.80 0.21
N VAL A 302 21.44 11.79 0.06
CA VAL A 302 22.90 11.92 0.17
C VAL A 302 23.52 11.71 -1.21
N ASN A 303 24.26 12.71 -1.66
CA ASN A 303 25.05 12.64 -2.90
C ASN A 303 26.39 11.96 -2.62
N ALA A 304 26.70 10.87 -3.36
CA ALA A 304 27.94 10.11 -3.24
C ALA A 304 28.44 9.72 -4.63
N PRO A 305 28.91 10.69 -5.43
CA PRO A 305 29.22 10.48 -6.85
C PRO A 305 30.35 9.48 -7.10
N GLN A 306 31.23 9.26 -6.11
CA GLN A 306 32.32 8.30 -6.16
C GLN A 306 31.84 6.84 -5.98
N ILE A 307 30.62 6.62 -5.53
CA ILE A 307 30.07 5.28 -5.23
C ILE A 307 29.23 4.81 -6.43
N THR A 308 29.88 4.34 -7.47
CA THR A 308 29.25 4.03 -8.76
C THR A 308 28.49 2.70 -8.83
N ASP A 309 28.55 1.88 -7.79
CA ASP A 309 27.75 0.66 -7.60
C ASP A 309 26.38 0.93 -6.95
N LEU A 310 26.10 2.18 -6.53
CA LEU A 310 24.74 2.65 -6.27
C LEU A 310 23.99 2.93 -7.58
N PHE A 311 22.67 2.80 -7.54
CA PHE A 311 21.84 3.26 -8.65
C PHE A 311 22.06 4.76 -8.92
N GLY A 312 22.28 5.10 -10.20
CA GLY A 312 22.49 6.48 -10.59
C GLY A 312 22.50 6.70 -12.09
N VAL A 313 22.13 7.92 -12.49
CA VAL A 313 22.14 8.34 -13.90
C VAL A 313 23.53 8.90 -14.24
N SER A 314 24.37 8.05 -14.83
CA SER A 314 25.73 8.38 -15.31
C SER A 314 26.12 7.39 -16.43
N PRO A 315 27.18 7.65 -17.20
CA PRO A 315 27.68 6.68 -18.19
C PRO A 315 27.97 5.29 -17.58
N ILE A 316 28.60 5.26 -16.39
CA ILE A 316 28.89 4.02 -15.66
C ILE A 316 27.58 3.38 -15.17
N GLY A 317 26.65 4.16 -14.63
CA GLY A 317 25.32 3.68 -14.21
C GLY A 317 24.52 3.07 -15.36
N MET A 318 24.56 3.67 -16.55
CA MET A 318 23.94 3.09 -17.75
C MET A 318 24.58 1.77 -18.18
N TRP A 319 25.91 1.67 -18.11
CA TRP A 319 26.60 0.41 -18.40
C TRP A 319 26.23 -0.69 -17.40
N HIS A 320 26.17 -0.36 -16.09
CA HIS A 320 25.71 -1.30 -15.05
C HIS A 320 24.24 -1.72 -15.30
N ALA A 321 23.38 -0.80 -15.69
CA ALA A 321 21.98 -1.10 -16.01
C ALA A 321 21.84 -2.05 -17.21
N LEU A 322 22.59 -1.83 -18.30
CA LEU A 322 22.60 -2.71 -19.48
C LEU A 322 23.09 -4.12 -19.11
N ARG A 323 24.18 -4.21 -18.34
CA ARG A 323 24.71 -5.49 -17.84
C ARG A 323 23.68 -6.17 -16.91
N GLY A 324 23.04 -5.39 -16.05
CA GLY A 324 21.98 -5.85 -15.15
C GLY A 324 20.77 -6.39 -15.91
N ILE A 325 20.36 -5.77 -17.03
CA ILE A 325 19.28 -6.27 -17.89
C ILE A 325 19.63 -7.65 -18.45
N MET A 326 20.84 -7.83 -18.97
CA MET A 326 21.29 -9.13 -19.50
C MET A 326 21.34 -10.19 -18.41
N GLN A 327 21.89 -9.86 -17.23
CA GLN A 327 21.96 -10.76 -16.10
C GLN A 327 20.57 -11.16 -15.60
N TRP A 328 19.66 -10.17 -15.41
CA TRP A 328 18.30 -10.46 -14.96
C TRP A 328 17.52 -11.31 -15.96
N ARG A 329 17.66 -11.02 -17.27
CA ARG A 329 17.00 -11.83 -18.31
C ARG A 329 17.47 -13.29 -18.32
N LYS A 330 18.75 -13.53 -18.10
CA LYS A 330 19.35 -14.87 -18.16
C LYS A 330 19.22 -15.65 -16.84
N GLU A 331 19.44 -14.98 -15.71
CA GLU A 331 19.64 -15.62 -14.40
C GLU A 331 18.60 -15.23 -13.36
N ARG A 332 17.78 -14.23 -13.63
CA ARG A 332 16.86 -13.64 -12.65
C ARG A 332 17.58 -13.19 -11.37
N SER A 333 18.80 -12.67 -11.50
CA SER A 333 19.70 -12.25 -10.42
C SER A 333 20.30 -10.87 -10.71
N GLY A 334 21.09 -10.34 -9.77
CA GLY A 334 21.81 -9.09 -9.89
C GLY A 334 21.00 -7.85 -9.52
N MET A 335 21.56 -6.68 -9.86
CA MET A 335 21.05 -5.38 -9.38
C MET A 335 19.59 -5.09 -9.72
N LEU A 336 19.03 -5.67 -10.78
CA LEU A 336 17.63 -5.44 -11.15
C LEU A 336 16.62 -6.24 -10.31
N THR A 337 17.08 -7.12 -9.42
CA THR A 337 16.21 -7.77 -8.43
C THR A 337 15.97 -6.92 -7.19
N THR A 338 16.52 -5.71 -7.12
CA THR A 338 16.27 -4.78 -6.03
C THR A 338 14.86 -4.20 -6.07
N ASN A 339 14.31 -3.98 -4.89
CA ASN A 339 13.13 -3.14 -4.68
C ASN A 339 13.50 -1.68 -4.34
N PHE A 340 14.77 -1.32 -4.41
CA PHE A 340 15.42 -0.09 -3.98
C PHE A 340 15.41 0.15 -2.47
N ALA A 341 14.31 -0.08 -1.77
CA ALA A 341 14.19 0.04 -0.32
C ALA A 341 14.58 -1.28 0.35
N GLU A 342 15.86 -1.65 0.27
CA GLU A 342 16.35 -2.97 0.69
C GLU A 342 16.44 -3.12 2.21
N ALA A 343 16.73 -2.03 2.92
CA ALA A 343 16.86 -1.99 4.36
C ALA A 343 16.02 -0.85 4.94
N GLY A 344 15.84 -0.88 6.25
CA GLY A 344 15.12 0.18 6.95
C GLY A 344 14.99 -0.15 8.43
N GLY A 345 13.91 0.29 9.04
CA GLY A 345 13.69 0.03 10.45
C GLY A 345 12.38 0.58 10.94
N PHE A 346 12.04 0.16 12.14
CA PHE A 346 10.93 0.65 12.93
C PHE A 346 11.50 1.19 14.25
N ILE A 347 11.32 2.49 14.48
CA ILE A 347 11.94 3.17 15.60
C ILE A 347 10.91 4.03 16.34
N LYS A 348 11.18 4.33 17.60
CA LYS A 348 10.37 5.25 18.40
C LYS A 348 10.90 6.67 18.26
N SER A 349 9.98 7.61 18.02
CA SER A 349 10.34 9.04 17.95
C SER A 349 10.85 9.57 19.30
N GLN A 350 10.44 8.92 20.39
CA GLN A 350 10.90 9.17 21.77
C GLN A 350 10.72 7.90 22.61
N PRO A 351 11.48 7.72 23.70
CA PRO A 351 11.45 6.50 24.53
C PRO A 351 10.09 6.19 25.17
N SER A 352 9.24 7.19 25.36
CA SER A 352 7.90 7.03 25.96
C SER A 352 6.85 6.44 25.01
N GLU A 353 7.14 6.30 23.72
CA GLU A 353 6.21 5.65 22.80
C GLU A 353 6.08 4.16 23.13
N VAL A 354 4.85 3.65 23.12
CA VAL A 354 4.56 2.24 23.48
C VAL A 354 5.11 1.28 22.43
N GLN A 355 5.05 1.70 21.15
CA GLN A 355 5.50 0.95 19.98
C GLN A 355 6.21 1.89 19.01
N PRO A 356 6.95 1.36 18.02
CA PRO A 356 7.51 2.18 16.96
C PRO A 356 6.43 3.02 16.27
N ASP A 357 6.67 4.31 16.19
CA ASP A 357 5.78 5.29 15.55
C ASP A 357 6.40 5.90 14.29
N LEU A 358 7.61 5.47 13.95
CA LEU A 358 8.33 5.86 12.73
C LEU A 358 8.86 4.62 11.99
N GLN A 359 8.73 4.64 10.66
CA GLN A 359 9.37 3.66 9.77
C GLN A 359 10.43 4.34 8.91
N LEU A 360 11.57 3.67 8.75
CA LEU A 360 12.67 4.10 7.88
C LEU A 360 12.71 3.21 6.63
N HIS A 361 12.94 3.83 5.45
CA HIS A 361 13.24 3.09 4.23
C HIS A 361 14.56 3.62 3.66
N PHE A 362 15.59 2.80 3.71
CA PHE A 362 16.89 3.11 3.12
C PHE A 362 16.91 2.66 1.66
N VAL A 363 17.10 3.62 0.77
CA VAL A 363 17.00 3.46 -0.69
C VAL A 363 18.39 3.60 -1.32
N ILE A 364 18.79 2.61 -2.11
CA ILE A 364 20.10 2.53 -2.75
C ILE A 364 20.20 3.39 -4.04
N GLY A 365 19.58 4.55 -4.02
CA GLY A 365 19.57 5.53 -5.11
C GLY A 365 19.12 6.90 -4.62
N LYS A 366 19.40 7.94 -5.40
CA LYS A 366 18.92 9.30 -5.10
C LYS A 366 17.46 9.42 -5.47
N LEU A 367 16.59 9.52 -4.45
CA LEU A 367 15.14 9.60 -4.64
C LEU A 367 14.66 11.04 -4.41
N VAL A 368 14.85 11.90 -5.40
CA VAL A 368 14.31 13.26 -5.37
C VAL A 368 12.88 13.24 -5.89
N ASP A 369 11.97 13.91 -5.17
CA ASP A 369 10.55 13.95 -5.51
C ASP A 369 9.96 12.55 -5.70
N HIS A 370 10.26 11.63 -4.77
CA HIS A 370 9.85 10.22 -4.80
C HIS A 370 10.19 9.49 -6.12
N GLY A 371 11.31 9.84 -6.75
CA GLY A 371 11.78 9.23 -7.99
C GLY A 371 11.05 9.68 -9.25
N ARG A 372 10.12 10.63 -9.15
CA ARG A 372 9.41 11.22 -10.30
C ARG A 372 10.31 12.09 -11.17
N LYS A 373 11.37 12.65 -10.59
CA LYS A 373 12.36 13.44 -11.29
C LYS A 373 13.66 12.69 -11.42
N PRO A 374 14.19 12.50 -12.64
CA PRO A 374 15.51 11.91 -12.82
C PRO A 374 16.57 12.79 -12.14
N THR A 375 17.52 12.15 -11.45
CA THR A 375 18.60 12.85 -10.74
C THR A 375 19.93 12.30 -11.20
N PHE A 376 20.81 13.18 -11.72
CA PHE A 376 22.12 12.77 -12.22
C PHE A 376 23.09 12.41 -11.08
N GLY A 377 24.05 11.51 -11.39
CA GLY A 377 25.05 11.02 -10.46
C GLY A 377 24.55 9.90 -9.56
N HIS A 378 25.35 9.52 -8.56
CA HIS A 378 25.10 8.43 -7.63
C HIS A 378 24.88 8.95 -6.22
N GLY A 379 24.21 8.17 -5.40
CA GLY A 379 23.93 8.47 -4.01
C GLY A 379 22.87 7.53 -3.45
N TYR A 380 22.45 7.81 -2.23
CA TYR A 380 21.41 7.05 -1.54
C TYR A 380 20.42 8.01 -0.85
N SER A 381 19.31 7.47 -0.42
CA SER A 381 18.28 8.23 0.26
C SER A 381 17.76 7.45 1.45
N CYS A 382 17.24 8.15 2.45
CA CYS A 382 16.47 7.53 3.50
C CYS A 382 15.16 8.29 3.69
N HIS A 383 14.07 7.55 3.80
CA HIS A 383 12.76 8.04 4.17
C HIS A 383 12.54 7.85 5.65
N VAL A 384 11.86 8.81 6.28
CA VAL A 384 11.21 8.59 7.56
C VAL A 384 9.73 8.88 7.42
N CYS A 385 8.88 7.89 7.72
CA CYS A 385 7.44 8.07 7.68
C CYS A 385 6.81 7.89 9.05
N LEU A 386 5.75 8.67 9.31
CA LEU A 386 4.93 8.62 10.50
C LEU A 386 3.92 7.47 10.40
N LEU A 387 4.00 6.49 11.32
CA LEU A 387 3.19 5.27 11.27
C LEU A 387 1.77 5.43 11.83
N GLN A 388 1.57 6.36 12.74
CA GLN A 388 0.28 6.56 13.44
C GLN A 388 -0.14 8.03 13.39
N PRO A 389 -0.45 8.54 12.19
CA PRO A 389 -0.89 9.93 12.06
C PRO A 389 -2.21 10.14 12.82
N LYS A 390 -2.32 11.28 13.50
CA LYS A 390 -3.57 11.76 14.13
C LYS A 390 -4.40 12.61 13.18
N SER A 391 -3.80 13.16 12.14
CA SER A 391 -4.49 13.89 11.08
C SER A 391 -5.50 13.00 10.39
N ARG A 392 -6.67 13.55 10.11
CA ARG A 392 -7.76 12.88 9.38
C ARG A 392 -8.28 13.80 8.31
N GLY A 393 -8.61 13.21 7.20
CA GLY A 393 -9.13 13.90 6.04
C GLY A 393 -10.35 13.20 5.45
N SER A 394 -10.62 13.50 4.19
CA SER A 394 -11.81 13.01 3.50
C SER A 394 -11.57 12.78 2.03
N LEU A 395 -12.49 12.03 1.44
CA LEU A 395 -12.62 11.86 0.00
C LEU A 395 -14.04 12.19 -0.40
N THR A 396 -14.21 13.05 -1.40
CA THR A 396 -15.51 13.46 -1.91
C THR A 396 -15.56 13.37 -3.43
N LEU A 397 -16.77 13.38 -3.99
CA LEU A 397 -16.93 13.44 -5.45
C LEU A 397 -16.56 14.84 -5.97
N ALA A 398 -15.88 14.89 -7.10
CA ALA A 398 -15.64 16.14 -7.83
C ALA A 398 -16.87 16.54 -8.68
N SER A 399 -17.65 15.55 -9.14
CA SER A 399 -18.86 15.72 -9.94
C SER A 399 -19.68 14.44 -9.93
N SER A 400 -20.83 14.43 -10.61
CA SER A 400 -21.65 13.22 -10.84
C SER A 400 -21.09 12.29 -11.93
N ASP A 401 -20.04 12.69 -12.65
CA ASP A 401 -19.38 11.82 -13.63
C ASP A 401 -18.53 10.76 -12.92
N PRO A 402 -18.87 9.47 -13.02
CA PRO A 402 -18.12 8.39 -12.35
C PRO A 402 -16.69 8.22 -12.91
N MET A 403 -16.39 8.84 -14.05
CA MET A 403 -15.05 8.82 -14.65
C MET A 403 -14.14 9.94 -14.11
N ALA A 404 -14.70 10.97 -13.46
CA ALA A 404 -13.94 12.04 -12.84
C ALA A 404 -13.15 11.51 -11.62
N ALA A 405 -11.91 11.95 -11.46
CA ALA A 405 -11.14 11.63 -10.27
C ALA A 405 -11.79 12.24 -9.02
N PRO A 406 -11.83 11.53 -7.89
CA PRO A 406 -12.37 12.09 -6.65
C PRO A 406 -11.47 13.20 -6.09
N LEU A 407 -12.02 14.07 -5.26
CA LEU A 407 -11.28 15.03 -4.46
C LEU A 407 -10.69 14.30 -3.25
N ILE A 408 -9.38 14.20 -3.21
CA ILE A 408 -8.63 13.42 -2.21
C ILE A 408 -7.96 14.39 -1.25
N ASP A 409 -8.37 14.40 0.00
CA ASP A 409 -7.82 15.23 1.05
C ASP A 409 -7.39 14.38 2.25
N PRO A 410 -6.12 13.93 2.33
CA PRO A 410 -5.60 13.25 3.52
C PRO A 410 -5.41 14.19 4.71
N ASN A 411 -5.45 15.51 4.49
CA ASN A 411 -5.25 16.55 5.50
C ASN A 411 -3.91 16.38 6.25
N PHE A 412 -2.83 16.16 5.50
CA PHE A 412 -1.50 15.88 6.03
C PHE A 412 -1.03 16.96 7.01
N LEU A 413 -0.47 16.51 8.15
CA LEU A 413 0.14 17.37 9.18
C LEU A 413 -0.82 18.42 9.78
N ALA A 414 -2.13 18.17 9.73
CA ALA A 414 -3.12 19.04 10.35
C ALA A 414 -3.07 18.98 11.88
N HIS A 415 -2.70 17.82 12.44
CA HIS A 415 -2.50 17.66 13.87
C HIS A 415 -1.06 18.00 14.26
N SER A 416 -0.86 18.86 15.27
CA SER A 416 0.46 19.34 15.69
C SER A 416 1.43 18.24 16.14
N ASP A 417 0.91 17.17 16.75
CA ASP A 417 1.70 16.03 17.18
C ASP A 417 2.35 15.28 15.99
N ASP A 418 1.67 15.21 14.85
CA ASP A 418 2.21 14.60 13.63
C ASP A 418 3.48 15.34 13.17
N MET A 419 3.45 16.68 13.16
CA MET A 419 4.61 17.50 12.85
C MET A 419 5.74 17.33 13.88
N ALA A 420 5.41 17.33 15.16
CA ALA A 420 6.41 17.18 16.22
C ALA A 420 7.15 15.82 16.12
N ARG A 421 6.42 14.72 15.82
CA ARG A 421 7.03 13.40 15.57
C ARG A 421 7.87 13.39 14.30
N MET A 422 7.42 14.02 13.23
CA MET A 422 8.17 14.12 11.99
C MET A 422 9.47 14.90 12.17
N VAL A 423 9.48 15.99 12.95
CA VAL A 423 10.70 16.75 13.29
C VAL A 423 11.69 15.88 14.08
N ARG A 424 11.22 15.11 15.07
CA ARG A 424 12.05 14.15 15.80
C ARG A 424 12.59 13.07 14.85
N GLY A 425 11.72 12.47 14.04
CA GLY A 425 12.07 11.44 13.06
C GLY A 425 13.13 11.91 12.05
N PHE A 426 13.01 13.16 11.56
CA PHE A 426 13.98 13.75 10.66
C PHE A 426 15.39 13.82 11.31
N LYS A 427 15.48 14.22 12.58
CA LYS A 427 16.75 14.27 13.32
C LYS A 427 17.33 12.89 13.56
N LEU A 428 16.49 11.92 13.98
CA LEU A 428 16.91 10.54 14.23
C LEU A 428 17.42 9.88 12.95
N MET A 429 16.71 10.03 11.82
CA MET A 429 17.15 9.56 10.53
C MET A 429 18.51 10.18 10.14
N ARG A 430 18.70 11.49 10.33
CA ARG A 430 19.97 12.17 10.06
C ARG A 430 21.10 11.60 10.91
N SER A 431 20.88 11.32 12.20
CA SER A 431 21.90 10.73 13.07
C SER A 431 22.37 9.36 12.56
N ILE A 432 21.44 8.53 12.06
CA ILE A 432 21.79 7.24 11.44
C ILE A 432 22.61 7.45 10.17
N LEU A 433 22.19 8.38 9.30
CA LEU A 433 22.89 8.64 8.02
C LEU A 433 24.31 9.22 8.22
N GLN A 434 24.55 9.85 9.37
CA GLN A 434 25.86 10.41 9.76
C GLN A 434 26.72 9.45 10.59
N ALA A 435 26.20 8.27 10.97
CA ALA A 435 26.95 7.29 11.76
C ALA A 435 28.17 6.75 10.98
N PRO A 436 29.23 6.30 11.66
CA PRO A 436 30.53 5.96 11.05
C PRO A 436 30.43 5.00 9.87
N ALA A 437 29.57 4.00 9.91
CA ALA A 437 29.41 3.02 8.83
C ALA A 437 29.04 3.67 7.49
N LEU A 438 28.09 4.62 7.48
CA LEU A 438 27.66 5.35 6.27
C LEU A 438 28.55 6.56 5.99
N ALA A 439 29.10 7.23 7.01
CA ALA A 439 30.05 8.34 6.85
C ALA A 439 31.32 7.89 6.07
N SER A 440 31.71 6.61 6.19
CA SER A 440 32.82 6.00 5.44
C SER A 440 32.64 6.10 3.92
N LEU A 441 31.41 6.26 3.43
CA LEU A 441 31.11 6.47 2.01
C LEU A 441 31.42 7.90 1.53
N SER A 442 31.80 8.82 2.43
CA SER A 442 32.09 10.23 2.13
C SER A 442 30.98 10.92 1.31
N GLY A 443 29.73 10.52 1.56
CA GLY A 443 28.55 11.14 0.97
C GLY A 443 28.24 12.50 1.62
N ARG A 444 27.55 13.37 0.87
CA ARG A 444 27.11 14.69 1.35
C ARG A 444 25.61 14.81 1.23
N GLU A 445 24.93 15.11 2.34
CA GLU A 445 23.50 15.45 2.33
C GLU A 445 23.26 16.64 1.40
N LEU A 446 22.17 16.60 0.61
CA LEU A 446 21.82 17.70 -0.28
C LEU A 446 21.50 18.97 0.51
N ASP A 447 21.96 20.12 0.03
CA ASP A 447 21.77 21.43 0.68
C ASP A 447 20.30 21.75 0.97
N THR A 448 19.38 21.19 0.18
CA THR A 448 17.92 21.35 0.37
C THR A 448 17.39 20.83 1.70
N THR A 449 18.12 19.96 2.38
CA THR A 449 17.81 19.44 3.72
C THR A 449 18.96 19.73 4.70
N ALA A 450 20.21 19.68 4.27
CA ALA A 450 21.40 19.82 5.11
C ALA A 450 21.46 21.14 5.91
N SER A 451 20.97 22.24 5.33
CA SER A 451 20.95 23.56 5.97
C SER A 451 19.93 23.68 7.12
N ALA A 452 18.97 22.76 7.21
CA ALA A 452 17.95 22.77 8.26
C ALA A 452 18.52 22.14 9.55
N THR A 453 18.90 22.97 10.53
CA THR A 453 19.53 22.56 11.80
C THR A 453 18.63 22.80 13.01
N THR A 454 17.72 23.78 12.95
CA THR A 454 16.76 24.06 14.02
C THR A 454 15.41 23.38 13.72
N ASP A 455 14.58 23.18 14.75
CA ASP A 455 13.25 22.58 14.62
C ASP A 455 12.38 23.36 13.63
N ALA A 456 12.38 24.68 13.68
CA ALA A 456 11.64 25.54 12.76
C ALA A 456 12.10 25.38 11.30
N GLN A 457 13.41 25.24 11.06
CA GLN A 457 13.94 24.98 9.72
C GLN A 457 13.58 23.58 9.22
N ILE A 458 13.65 22.57 10.10
CA ILE A 458 13.23 21.19 9.78
C ILE A 458 11.73 21.14 9.47
N GLU A 459 10.89 21.81 10.28
CA GLU A 459 9.46 21.94 10.00
C GLU A 459 9.20 22.58 8.62
N ALA A 460 9.91 23.64 8.29
CA ALA A 460 9.81 24.29 6.97
C ALA A 460 10.19 23.32 5.83
N VAL A 461 11.23 22.51 6.01
CA VAL A 461 11.62 21.46 5.05
C VAL A 461 10.53 20.38 4.93
N ILE A 462 9.98 19.91 6.05
CA ILE A 462 8.90 18.90 6.05
C ILE A 462 7.70 19.46 5.29
N ARG A 463 7.20 20.66 5.59
CA ARG A 463 6.09 21.28 4.86
C ARG A 463 6.37 21.44 3.35
N ALA A 464 7.61 21.75 2.99
CA ALA A 464 8.00 21.95 1.60
C ALA A 464 8.19 20.64 0.81
N LYS A 465 8.53 19.52 1.47
CA LYS A 465 8.99 18.30 0.80
C LYS A 465 8.24 17.03 1.17
N ALA A 466 7.56 16.97 2.32
CA ALA A 466 6.82 15.78 2.71
C ALA A 466 5.73 15.42 1.68
N ASP A 467 5.47 14.13 1.54
CA ASP A 467 4.44 13.58 0.66
C ASP A 467 3.95 12.24 1.27
N THR A 468 3.04 11.59 0.61
CA THR A 468 2.58 10.24 0.97
C THR A 468 3.69 9.20 0.76
N ILE A 469 3.69 8.13 1.57
CA ILE A 469 4.38 6.87 1.28
C ILE A 469 3.44 5.80 0.70
N TYR A 470 2.25 6.24 0.21
CA TYR A 470 1.30 5.46 -0.60
C TYR A 470 0.45 4.45 0.16
N HIS A 471 0.09 4.74 1.41
CA HIS A 471 -0.69 3.87 2.28
C HIS A 471 -2.07 4.45 2.71
N PRO A 472 -2.86 5.09 1.80
CA PRO A 472 -4.16 5.67 2.18
C PRO A 472 -5.13 4.58 2.61
N VAL A 473 -5.84 4.82 3.74
CA VAL A 473 -6.81 3.90 4.34
C VAL A 473 -7.99 4.64 4.95
N GLY A 474 -8.97 3.90 5.44
CA GLY A 474 -9.96 4.37 6.41
C GLY A 474 -11.18 5.06 5.84
N SER A 475 -11.27 5.27 4.54
CA SER A 475 -12.34 6.03 3.88
C SER A 475 -13.71 5.34 3.84
N VAL A 476 -13.79 4.07 4.24
CA VAL A 476 -15.02 3.27 4.44
C VAL A 476 -14.84 2.42 5.69
N ARG A 477 -14.45 3.04 6.80
CA ARG A 477 -13.98 2.32 7.99
C ARG A 477 -15.02 1.37 8.57
N MET A 478 -14.55 0.26 9.13
CA MET A 478 -15.40 -0.62 9.92
C MET A 478 -15.58 -0.10 11.34
N GLY A 479 -16.72 -0.37 11.93
CA GLY A 479 -17.03 0.02 13.30
C GLY A 479 -18.48 -0.23 13.71
N LEU A 480 -18.81 0.13 14.96
CA LEU A 480 -20.09 -0.17 15.58
C LEU A 480 -21.14 0.93 15.40
N THR A 481 -20.71 2.17 15.23
CA THR A 481 -21.63 3.32 15.21
C THR A 481 -22.32 3.46 13.86
N ASP A 482 -23.44 4.21 13.81
CA ASP A 482 -24.13 4.50 12.54
C ASP A 482 -23.29 5.37 11.59
N HIS A 483 -22.27 6.05 12.13
CA HIS A 483 -21.30 6.77 11.32
C HIS A 483 -20.32 5.85 10.57
N ASP A 484 -20.11 4.63 11.05
CA ASP A 484 -19.18 3.68 10.42
C ASP A 484 -19.86 2.98 9.24
N PRO A 485 -19.35 3.09 8.00
CA PRO A 485 -20.03 2.57 6.81
C PRO A 485 -20.18 1.05 6.75
N VAL A 486 -19.23 0.30 7.34
CA VAL A 486 -19.29 -1.16 7.35
C VAL A 486 -19.19 -1.72 8.78
N ASP A 487 -19.76 -2.90 8.97
CA ASP A 487 -19.65 -3.65 10.22
C ASP A 487 -18.37 -4.51 10.28
N ALA A 488 -18.14 -5.17 11.42
CA ALA A 488 -16.99 -6.07 11.60
C ALA A 488 -17.01 -7.30 10.67
N GLN A 489 -18.12 -7.58 9.98
CA GLN A 489 -18.25 -8.61 8.93
C GLN A 489 -18.06 -8.00 7.54
N LEU A 490 -17.60 -6.75 7.45
CA LEU A 490 -17.35 -5.99 6.22
C LEU A 490 -18.59 -5.73 5.37
N ARG A 491 -19.80 -5.90 5.92
CA ARG A 491 -21.06 -5.63 5.23
C ARG A 491 -21.36 -4.15 5.25
N VAL A 492 -21.75 -3.58 4.12
CA VAL A 492 -22.20 -2.18 4.07
C VAL A 492 -23.53 -2.04 4.81
N LYS A 493 -23.54 -1.19 5.83
CA LYS A 493 -24.73 -0.97 6.65
C LYS A 493 -25.86 -0.33 5.84
N GLY A 494 -27.10 -0.67 6.16
CA GLY A 494 -28.29 -0.13 5.54
C GLY A 494 -28.65 -0.71 4.17
N VAL A 495 -27.83 -1.60 3.60
CA VAL A 495 -28.09 -2.34 2.36
C VAL A 495 -27.77 -3.82 2.53
N GLN A 496 -28.16 -4.65 1.55
CA GLN A 496 -27.94 -6.09 1.54
C GLN A 496 -27.11 -6.51 0.33
N GLY A 497 -26.40 -7.64 0.43
CA GLY A 497 -25.64 -8.22 -0.68
C GLY A 497 -24.44 -7.39 -1.13
N LEU A 498 -23.88 -6.56 -0.24
CA LEU A 498 -22.72 -5.71 -0.51
C LEU A 498 -21.73 -5.74 0.65
N ARG A 499 -20.46 -6.03 0.34
CA ARG A 499 -19.32 -5.88 1.26
C ARG A 499 -18.25 -4.99 0.65
N VAL A 500 -17.47 -4.34 1.51
CA VAL A 500 -16.21 -3.66 1.13
C VAL A 500 -15.06 -4.45 1.71
N VAL A 501 -14.14 -4.87 0.82
CA VAL A 501 -13.01 -5.73 1.21
C VAL A 501 -11.73 -5.16 0.61
N ASP A 502 -11.19 -4.15 1.25
CA ASP A 502 -9.90 -3.53 0.92
C ASP A 502 -9.39 -2.64 2.07
N ALA A 503 -8.32 -1.89 1.85
CA ALA A 503 -7.74 -1.05 2.89
C ALA A 503 -8.64 0.11 3.37
N SER A 504 -9.73 0.43 2.66
CA SER A 504 -10.66 1.48 3.08
C SER A 504 -11.38 1.17 4.40
N ILE A 505 -11.47 -0.14 4.75
CA ILE A 505 -12.17 -0.57 5.97
C ILE A 505 -11.37 -0.35 7.25
N MET A 506 -10.05 -0.13 7.17
CA MET A 506 -9.20 0.02 8.34
C MET A 506 -9.62 1.21 9.18
N PRO A 507 -9.97 1.03 10.48
CA PRO A 507 -10.31 2.17 11.36
C PRO A 507 -9.11 3.09 11.56
N ARG A 508 -7.92 2.48 11.68
CA ARG A 508 -6.60 3.14 11.76
C ARG A 508 -5.65 2.42 10.83
N VAL A 509 -4.71 3.17 10.22
CA VAL A 509 -3.64 2.60 9.42
C VAL A 509 -2.73 1.75 10.30
N VAL A 510 -2.30 0.62 9.78
CA VAL A 510 -1.35 -0.27 10.46
C VAL A 510 0.06 0.34 10.48
N SER A 511 0.87 -0.02 11.45
CA SER A 511 2.26 0.46 11.60
C SER A 511 3.19 -0.21 10.59
N GLY A 512 3.04 0.13 9.30
CA GLY A 512 3.84 -0.40 8.20
C GLY A 512 3.14 -0.38 6.85
N ASN A 513 3.69 -1.11 5.89
CA ASN A 513 3.15 -1.20 4.53
C ASN A 513 1.80 -1.92 4.51
N THR A 514 0.85 -1.45 3.72
CA THR A 514 -0.55 -1.88 3.77
C THR A 514 -0.91 -3.05 2.86
N ASN A 515 0.03 -3.58 2.05
CA ASN A 515 -0.28 -4.65 1.09
C ASN A 515 -0.61 -6.00 1.77
N ALA A 516 0.26 -6.48 2.67
CA ALA A 516 0.01 -7.73 3.40
C ALA A 516 -1.24 -7.65 4.30
N PRO A 517 -1.50 -6.55 5.05
CA PRO A 517 -2.76 -6.36 5.77
C PRO A 517 -3.99 -6.40 4.86
N THR A 518 -3.94 -5.82 3.67
CA THR A 518 -5.06 -5.87 2.71
C THR A 518 -5.32 -7.31 2.22
N ILE A 519 -4.28 -8.08 1.98
CA ILE A 519 -4.39 -9.51 1.63
C ILE A 519 -4.98 -10.29 2.81
N MET A 520 -4.53 -10.03 4.05
CA MET A 520 -5.08 -10.64 5.26
C MET A 520 -6.58 -10.35 5.42
N ILE A 521 -6.99 -9.10 5.23
CA ILE A 521 -8.41 -8.69 5.27
C ILE A 521 -9.22 -9.53 4.27
N ALA A 522 -8.71 -9.71 3.05
CA ALA A 522 -9.41 -10.50 2.04
C ALA A 522 -9.44 -12.00 2.35
N GLU A 523 -8.35 -12.57 2.86
CA GLU A 523 -8.31 -13.96 3.32
C GLU A 523 -9.35 -14.21 4.43
N LYS A 524 -9.48 -13.28 5.38
CA LYS A 524 -10.49 -13.34 6.44
C LYS A 524 -11.90 -13.17 5.88
N ALA A 525 -12.10 -12.25 4.93
CA ALA A 525 -13.39 -12.02 4.29
C ALA A 525 -13.90 -13.26 3.54
N VAL A 526 -13.02 -14.08 2.96
CA VAL A 526 -13.40 -15.36 2.33
C VAL A 526 -14.16 -16.25 3.31
N ASP A 527 -13.68 -16.41 4.53
CA ASP A 527 -14.33 -17.24 5.55
C ASP A 527 -15.67 -16.63 5.98
N MET A 528 -15.74 -15.29 6.13
CA MET A 528 -16.99 -14.58 6.43
C MET A 528 -18.04 -14.76 5.32
N ILE A 529 -17.62 -14.72 4.04
CA ILE A 529 -18.49 -14.89 2.89
C ILE A 529 -18.97 -16.34 2.79
N ARG A 530 -18.08 -17.31 3.03
CA ARG A 530 -18.42 -18.74 3.03
C ARG A 530 -19.40 -19.11 4.16
N ALA A 531 -19.23 -18.51 5.34
CA ALA A 531 -20.11 -18.73 6.49
C ALA A 531 -21.52 -18.11 6.33
N ALA A 532 -21.69 -17.16 5.42
CA ALA A 532 -22.97 -16.49 5.14
C ALA A 532 -23.79 -17.17 4.01
N ARG A 533 -23.33 -18.30 3.50
CA ARG A 533 -23.97 -19.10 2.42
C ARG A 533 -25.21 -19.86 2.88
#